data_a74de167378d254c318009e8f5b85669
#
_entry.id   a74de167378d254c318009e8f5b85669
#
_cell.length_a   1.000
_cell.length_b   1.000
_cell.length_c   1.000
_cell.angle_alpha   90.00
_cell.angle_beta   90.00
_cell.angle_gamma   90.00
#
_symmetry.space_group_name_H-M   'P 1'
#
loop_
_entity.id
_entity.type
_entity.pdbx_description
1 polymer ?
#
loop_
_entity_poly.entity_id
_entity_poly.type
_entity_poly.pdbx_seq_one_letter_code
_entity_poly.pdbx_strand_id
1 'polypeptide(L)'
;MTAIYTAQHLTKKYGGHTALRDVSFSIEPGRLVGLLGPNGAGKSTLIKCSMGLLTPTSGDIIIGGVKPGPASKAMTAYLPDRMALSESLRVRDAVAMFADFFTDFDRTKARDMLLDLHLDDSQRIGAMSKGMQEKMQLCLVMSRAARLYLLDEPLGGVDPAARYYILNTILRNYNENAAVVLSTHLIGDIEKALDEVLILKDNTVMLHQSVDELREEKGCSVDEYFREVFKC
;
A
#
# COMPACT_ATOMS: atom_id res chain seq x y z
N MET A 1 -20.81 5.66 -7.39
CA MET A 1 -19.92 6.48 -6.51
C MET A 1 -18.75 6.96 -7.33
N THR A 2 -18.09 8.07 -6.95
CA THR A 2 -16.94 8.57 -7.71
C THR A 2 -15.69 7.87 -7.21
N ALA A 3 -14.90 7.31 -8.11
CA ALA A 3 -13.65 6.63 -7.77
C ALA A 3 -12.71 7.54 -6.95
N ILE A 4 -12.06 6.95 -5.95
CA ILE A 4 -11.04 7.64 -5.14
C ILE A 4 -9.68 7.62 -5.81
N TYR A 5 -9.38 6.57 -6.59
CA TYR A 5 -8.10 6.41 -7.23
C TYR A 5 -8.27 5.85 -8.64
N THR A 6 -7.78 6.59 -9.63
CA THR A 6 -7.81 6.18 -11.03
C THR A 6 -6.46 6.37 -11.70
N ALA A 7 -6.13 5.49 -12.61
CA ALA A 7 -5.06 5.65 -13.60
C ALA A 7 -5.67 5.55 -15.00
N GLN A 8 -5.20 6.39 -15.91
CA GLN A 8 -5.66 6.42 -17.30
C GLN A 8 -4.47 6.41 -18.25
N HIS A 9 -4.35 5.34 -19.02
CA HIS A 9 -3.28 5.14 -20.02
C HIS A 9 -1.88 5.40 -19.47
N LEU A 10 -1.65 5.04 -18.19
CA LEU A 10 -0.43 5.36 -17.47
C LEU A 10 0.74 4.55 -18.02
N THR A 11 1.77 5.25 -18.46
CA THR A 11 3.02 4.63 -18.93
C THR A 11 4.21 5.24 -18.19
N LYS A 12 5.13 4.40 -17.73
CA LYS A 12 6.41 4.82 -17.14
C LYS A 12 7.56 4.07 -17.76
N LYS A 13 8.52 4.83 -18.31
CA LYS A 13 9.77 4.31 -18.89
C LYS A 13 10.97 4.84 -18.13
N TYR A 14 12.01 4.02 -18.03
CA TYR A 14 13.34 4.35 -17.54
C TYR A 14 14.35 4.04 -18.64
N GLY A 15 14.73 5.05 -19.42
CA GLY A 15 15.53 4.82 -20.61
C GLY A 15 14.86 3.85 -21.58
N GLY A 16 15.51 2.73 -21.86
CA GLY A 16 14.98 1.67 -22.74
C GLY A 16 14.00 0.67 -22.08
N HIS A 17 13.87 0.71 -20.74
CA HIS A 17 13.00 -0.20 -19.99
C HIS A 17 11.64 0.41 -19.72
N THR A 18 10.56 -0.30 -20.05
CA THR A 18 9.18 0.09 -19.73
C THR A 18 8.75 -0.61 -18.46
N ALA A 19 8.51 0.16 -17.38
CA ALA A 19 8.07 -0.36 -16.09
C ALA A 19 6.54 -0.40 -15.92
N LEU A 20 5.82 0.47 -16.64
CA LEU A 20 4.36 0.45 -16.77
C LEU A 20 4.01 0.79 -18.22
N ARG A 21 3.05 0.08 -18.79
CA ARG A 21 2.60 0.23 -20.16
C ARG A 21 1.09 0.30 -20.22
N ASP A 22 0.54 1.45 -20.57
CA ASP A 22 -0.89 1.67 -20.80
C ASP A 22 -1.79 1.14 -19.66
N VAL A 23 -1.39 1.41 -18.42
CA VAL A 23 -2.10 0.95 -17.22
C VAL A 23 -3.32 1.83 -16.99
N SER A 24 -4.51 1.22 -16.96
CA SER A 24 -5.79 1.89 -16.68
C SER A 24 -6.59 1.09 -15.67
N PHE A 25 -7.10 1.75 -14.62
CA PHE A 25 -7.99 1.17 -13.63
C PHE A 25 -8.73 2.27 -12.85
N SER A 26 -9.72 1.86 -12.06
CA SER A 26 -10.53 2.75 -11.23
C SER A 26 -10.90 2.03 -9.94
N ILE A 27 -10.57 2.60 -8.78
CA ILE A 27 -10.84 2.03 -7.45
C ILE A 27 -11.80 2.95 -6.71
N GLU A 28 -12.88 2.37 -6.18
CA GLU A 28 -13.87 3.07 -5.39
C GLU A 28 -13.48 3.17 -3.91
N PRO A 29 -14.03 4.13 -3.14
CA PRO A 29 -13.90 4.14 -1.68
C PRO A 29 -14.46 2.87 -1.04
N GLY A 30 -13.93 2.48 0.12
CA GLY A 30 -14.38 1.31 0.87
C GLY A 30 -13.88 -0.02 0.32
N ARG A 31 -12.87 -0.03 -0.56
CA ARG A 31 -12.31 -1.25 -1.14
C ARG A 31 -10.91 -1.56 -0.62
N LEU A 32 -10.70 -2.81 -0.25
CA LEU A 32 -9.38 -3.37 -0.01
C LEU A 32 -8.92 -4.12 -1.27
N VAL A 33 -7.95 -3.54 -1.97
CA VAL A 33 -7.48 -4.01 -3.28
C VAL A 33 -6.08 -4.60 -3.18
N GLY A 34 -5.93 -5.85 -3.61
CA GLY A 34 -4.64 -6.50 -3.77
C GLY A 34 -3.98 -6.08 -5.10
N LEU A 35 -2.89 -5.32 -5.05
CA LEU A 35 -2.05 -5.03 -6.22
C LEU A 35 -1.04 -6.16 -6.37
N LEU A 36 -1.35 -7.11 -7.23
CA LEU A 36 -0.64 -8.39 -7.38
C LEU A 36 0.24 -8.41 -8.63
N GLY A 37 1.29 -9.20 -8.58
CA GLY A 37 2.21 -9.39 -9.70
C GLY A 37 3.59 -9.82 -9.23
N PRO A 38 4.40 -10.44 -10.09
CA PRO A 38 5.76 -10.84 -9.76
C PRO A 38 6.66 -9.62 -9.47
N ASN A 39 7.86 -9.89 -8.99
CA ASN A 39 8.87 -8.85 -8.83
C ASN A 39 9.22 -8.26 -10.21
N GLY A 40 9.27 -6.94 -10.28
CA GLY A 40 9.50 -6.22 -11.54
C GLY A 40 8.24 -5.94 -12.38
N ALA A 41 7.04 -6.41 -11.98
CA ALA A 41 5.80 -6.14 -12.72
C ALA A 41 5.34 -4.68 -12.72
N GLY A 42 5.99 -3.80 -11.93
CA GLY A 42 5.67 -2.38 -11.90
C GLY A 42 4.88 -1.91 -10.67
N LYS A 43 4.55 -2.77 -9.69
CA LYS A 43 3.76 -2.44 -8.50
C LYS A 43 4.27 -1.20 -7.76
N SER A 44 5.53 -1.23 -7.30
CA SER A 44 6.15 -0.09 -6.60
C SER A 44 6.31 1.14 -7.51
N THR A 45 6.49 0.95 -8.82
CA THR A 45 6.53 2.06 -9.78
C THR A 45 5.18 2.76 -9.86
N LEU A 46 4.08 1.99 -9.92
CA LEU A 46 2.72 2.51 -9.92
C LEU A 46 2.46 3.33 -8.63
N ILE A 47 2.76 2.75 -7.46
CA ILE A 47 2.60 3.43 -6.17
C ILE A 47 3.44 4.72 -6.12
N LYS A 48 4.69 4.69 -6.55
CA LYS A 48 5.59 5.87 -6.55
C LYS A 48 5.11 6.96 -7.53
N CYS A 49 4.54 6.59 -8.68
CA CYS A 49 3.88 7.55 -9.57
C CYS A 49 2.68 8.19 -8.90
N SER A 50 1.85 7.41 -8.19
CA SER A 50 0.68 7.89 -7.46
C SER A 50 1.03 8.84 -6.33
N MET A 51 2.17 8.61 -5.67
CA MET A 51 2.69 9.53 -4.65
C MET A 51 3.42 10.75 -5.24
N GLY A 52 3.51 10.88 -6.57
CA GLY A 52 4.28 11.95 -7.22
C GLY A 52 5.77 11.91 -6.90
N LEU A 53 6.30 10.73 -6.50
CA LEU A 53 7.73 10.48 -6.34
C LEU A 53 8.41 10.17 -7.67
N LEU A 54 7.62 9.74 -8.65
CA LEU A 54 8.02 9.51 -10.03
C LEU A 54 7.03 10.21 -10.97
N THR A 55 7.54 10.89 -11.98
CA THR A 55 6.72 11.48 -13.04
C THR A 55 6.41 10.40 -14.09
N PRO A 56 5.14 10.15 -14.42
CA PRO A 56 4.78 9.31 -15.56
C PRO A 56 5.41 9.78 -16.87
N THR A 57 5.66 8.87 -17.81
CA THR A 57 6.07 9.22 -19.18
C THR A 57 4.88 9.72 -19.99
N SER A 58 3.70 9.12 -19.79
CA SER A 58 2.42 9.54 -20.36
C SER A 58 1.26 9.01 -19.52
N GLY A 59 0.05 9.51 -19.79
CA GLY A 59 -1.14 9.15 -19.02
C GLY A 59 -1.26 9.94 -17.72
N ASP A 60 -2.36 9.72 -17.02
CA ASP A 60 -2.73 10.48 -15.83
C ASP A 60 -3.05 9.57 -14.64
N ILE A 61 -2.81 10.11 -13.45
CA ILE A 61 -3.28 9.56 -12.18
C ILE A 61 -4.13 10.62 -11.51
N ILE A 62 -5.29 10.21 -10.98
CA ILE A 62 -6.17 11.07 -10.20
C ILE A 62 -6.48 10.40 -8.87
N ILE A 63 -6.28 11.13 -7.79
CA ILE A 63 -6.58 10.68 -6.42
C ILE A 63 -7.49 11.72 -5.79
N GLY A 64 -8.70 11.30 -5.40
CA GLY A 64 -9.68 12.22 -4.81
C GLY A 64 -10.06 13.40 -5.72
N GLY A 65 -10.00 13.22 -7.05
CA GLY A 65 -10.29 14.24 -8.03
C GLY A 65 -9.11 15.16 -8.41
N VAL A 66 -7.91 14.95 -7.83
CA VAL A 66 -6.73 15.78 -8.11
C VAL A 66 -5.53 14.95 -8.59
N LYS A 67 -4.62 15.56 -9.35
CA LYS A 67 -3.36 14.93 -9.75
C LYS A 67 -2.40 14.77 -8.57
N PRO A 68 -1.42 13.84 -8.65
CA PRO A 68 -0.39 13.66 -7.62
C PRO A 68 0.31 14.98 -7.27
N GLY A 69 0.26 15.36 -5.99
CA GLY A 69 0.80 16.61 -5.49
C GLY A 69 0.48 16.81 -4.00
N PRO A 70 0.66 18.02 -3.46
CA PRO A 70 0.40 18.28 -2.04
C PRO A 70 -1.03 17.92 -1.61
N ALA A 71 -2.04 18.26 -2.43
CA ALA A 71 -3.44 17.97 -2.13
C ALA A 71 -3.75 16.47 -2.09
N SER A 72 -3.23 15.68 -3.05
CA SER A 72 -3.41 14.22 -3.02
C SER A 72 -2.66 13.58 -1.85
N LYS A 73 -1.44 14.05 -1.53
CA LYS A 73 -0.65 13.55 -0.38
C LYS A 73 -1.31 13.82 0.96
N ALA A 74 -2.04 14.93 1.09
CA ALA A 74 -2.79 15.24 2.30
C ALA A 74 -3.87 14.20 2.62
N MET A 75 -4.44 13.54 1.61
CA MET A 75 -5.48 12.51 1.76
C MET A 75 -4.99 11.08 1.52
N THR A 76 -3.68 10.89 1.27
CA THR A 76 -3.09 9.56 1.01
C THR A 76 -2.08 9.20 2.08
N ALA A 77 -2.27 8.05 2.72
CA ALA A 77 -1.28 7.44 3.60
C ALA A 77 -0.42 6.46 2.79
N TYR A 78 0.89 6.58 2.88
CA TYR A 78 1.83 5.77 2.10
C TYR A 78 2.82 5.02 3.01
N LEU A 79 2.87 3.70 2.86
CA LEU A 79 3.87 2.85 3.46
C LEU A 79 4.83 2.38 2.36
N PRO A 80 6.07 2.83 2.32
CA PRO A 80 7.06 2.35 1.36
C PRO A 80 7.61 0.96 1.75
N ASP A 81 8.14 0.24 0.76
CA ASP A 81 8.81 -1.06 0.92
C ASP A 81 10.04 -1.05 1.83
N ARG A 82 10.59 0.12 2.07
CA ARG A 82 11.76 0.33 2.94
C ARG A 82 11.49 1.42 3.96
N MET A 83 12.18 1.32 5.09
CA MET A 83 12.15 2.35 6.13
C MET A 83 12.48 3.72 5.51
N ALA A 84 11.53 4.67 5.66
CA ALA A 84 11.67 6.03 5.15
C ALA A 84 12.16 7.04 6.22
N LEU A 85 12.16 6.62 7.49
CA LEU A 85 12.54 7.47 8.61
C LEU A 85 14.02 7.32 8.92
N SER A 86 14.65 8.42 9.36
CA SER A 86 16.05 8.40 9.77
C SER A 86 16.24 7.53 11.02
N GLU A 87 17.26 6.67 11.01
CA GLU A 87 17.64 5.84 12.15
C GLU A 87 18.05 6.65 13.39
N SER A 88 18.44 7.92 13.22
CA SER A 88 18.81 8.82 14.32
C SER A 88 17.61 9.33 15.12
N LEU A 89 16.40 9.29 14.56
CA LEU A 89 15.19 9.72 15.24
C LEU A 89 14.82 8.77 16.38
N ARG A 90 14.13 9.31 17.39
CA ARG A 90 13.42 8.51 18.40
C ARG A 90 11.97 8.29 17.96
N VAL A 91 11.31 7.31 18.54
CA VAL A 91 9.89 7.02 18.28
C VAL A 91 9.04 8.27 18.47
N ARG A 92 9.20 8.99 19.61
CA ARG A 92 8.47 10.24 19.88
C ARG A 92 8.70 11.32 18.82
N ASP A 93 9.92 11.41 18.27
CA ASP A 93 10.26 12.41 17.25
C ASP A 93 9.55 12.08 15.94
N ALA A 94 9.45 10.79 15.58
CA ALA A 94 8.70 10.32 14.43
C ALA A 94 7.19 10.59 14.59
N VAL A 95 6.61 10.33 15.76
CA VAL A 95 5.21 10.65 16.07
C VAL A 95 4.95 12.17 15.97
N ALA A 96 5.85 12.99 16.54
CA ALA A 96 5.74 14.44 16.44
C ALA A 96 5.80 14.92 15.00
N MET A 97 6.76 14.40 14.22
CA MET A 97 6.92 14.73 12.80
C MET A 97 5.66 14.40 11.99
N PHE A 98 5.08 13.21 12.17
CA PHE A 98 3.83 12.85 11.47
C PHE A 98 2.68 13.79 11.83
N ALA A 99 2.55 14.14 13.10
CA ALA A 99 1.50 15.04 13.55
C ALA A 99 1.69 16.49 13.08
N ASP A 100 2.91 16.92 12.81
CA ASP A 100 3.19 18.25 12.27
C ASP A 100 2.96 18.30 10.74
N PHE A 101 3.23 17.19 10.03
CA PHE A 101 3.03 17.14 8.58
C PHE A 101 1.60 16.78 8.16
N PHE A 102 0.86 16.00 8.96
CA PHE A 102 -0.44 15.47 8.57
C PHE A 102 -1.51 15.89 9.57
N THR A 103 -2.41 16.74 9.13
CA THR A 103 -3.53 17.25 9.95
C THR A 103 -4.55 16.16 10.32
N ASP A 104 -4.55 15.05 9.58
CA ASP A 104 -5.39 13.86 9.77
C ASP A 104 -4.72 12.78 10.64
N PHE A 105 -3.56 13.09 11.26
CA PHE A 105 -2.83 12.14 12.11
C PHE A 105 -3.38 12.12 13.53
N ASP A 106 -3.78 10.94 13.98
CA ASP A 106 -4.25 10.70 15.36
C ASP A 106 -3.10 10.27 16.27
N ARG A 107 -2.64 11.22 17.10
CA ARG A 107 -1.55 10.97 18.07
C ARG A 107 -1.94 9.94 19.13
N THR A 108 -3.21 9.88 19.53
CA THR A 108 -3.69 8.93 20.55
C THR A 108 -3.63 7.53 19.97
N LYS A 109 -4.21 7.33 18.80
CA LYS A 109 -4.18 6.06 18.08
C LYS A 109 -2.74 5.58 17.85
N ALA A 110 -1.84 6.48 17.40
CA ALA A 110 -0.43 6.15 17.21
C ALA A 110 0.22 5.66 18.52
N ARG A 111 -0.03 6.35 19.61
CA ARG A 111 0.52 6.01 20.93
C ARG A 111 0.01 4.64 21.40
N ASP A 112 -1.29 4.39 21.29
CA ASP A 112 -1.89 3.12 21.72
C ASP A 112 -1.31 1.95 20.91
N MET A 113 -1.21 2.09 19.58
CA MET A 113 -0.61 1.07 18.72
C MET A 113 0.87 0.81 19.03
N LEU A 114 1.64 1.85 19.37
CA LEU A 114 3.04 1.73 19.74
C LEU A 114 3.21 1.08 21.13
N LEU A 115 2.31 1.35 22.08
CA LEU A 115 2.26 0.67 23.38
C LEU A 115 1.98 -0.82 23.24
N ASP A 116 1.04 -1.21 22.37
CA ASP A 116 0.75 -2.63 22.07
C ASP A 116 1.97 -3.35 21.50
N LEU A 117 2.87 -2.64 20.85
CA LEU A 117 4.15 -3.16 20.36
C LEU A 117 5.26 -3.17 21.41
N HIS A 118 4.98 -2.69 22.64
CA HIS A 118 5.98 -2.50 23.69
C HIS A 118 7.15 -1.60 23.27
N LEU A 119 6.87 -0.60 22.41
CA LEU A 119 7.88 0.37 21.95
C LEU A 119 7.94 1.55 22.92
N ASP A 120 9.13 1.78 23.47
CA ASP A 120 9.44 2.96 24.27
C ASP A 120 9.59 4.18 23.33
N ASP A 121 8.88 5.26 23.66
CA ASP A 121 8.90 6.51 22.89
C ASP A 121 10.29 7.19 22.87
N SER A 122 11.14 6.89 23.85
CA SER A 122 12.52 7.35 23.91
C SER A 122 13.51 6.54 23.06
N GLN A 123 13.10 5.35 22.60
CA GLN A 123 13.97 4.44 21.84
C GLN A 123 14.36 5.04 20.48
N ARG A 124 15.61 4.87 20.08
CA ARG A 124 16.08 5.25 18.73
C ARG A 124 15.64 4.22 17.71
N ILE A 125 15.21 4.68 16.53
CA ILE A 125 14.78 3.82 15.42
C ILE A 125 15.91 2.88 14.99
N GLY A 126 17.14 3.37 14.88
CA GLY A 126 18.31 2.55 14.52
C GLY A 126 18.71 1.49 15.56
N ALA A 127 18.19 1.56 16.79
CA ALA A 127 18.39 0.53 17.81
C ALA A 127 17.35 -0.58 17.78
N MET A 128 16.33 -0.47 16.92
CA MET A 128 15.26 -1.47 16.76
C MET A 128 15.68 -2.56 15.78
N SER A 129 15.13 -3.77 15.97
CA SER A 129 15.19 -4.78 14.93
C SER A 129 14.42 -4.31 13.69
N LYS A 130 14.76 -4.86 12.51
CA LYS A 130 14.08 -4.54 11.26
C LYS A 130 12.56 -4.71 11.39
N GLY A 131 12.09 -5.84 11.96
CA GLY A 131 10.67 -6.09 12.14
C GLY A 131 9.98 -5.10 13.09
N MET A 132 10.69 -4.58 14.12
CA MET A 132 10.16 -3.51 14.98
C MET A 132 10.05 -2.19 14.22
N GLN A 133 11.04 -1.84 13.39
CA GLN A 133 11.00 -0.65 12.56
C GLN A 133 9.83 -0.68 11.57
N GLU A 134 9.59 -1.82 10.92
CA GLU A 134 8.48 -2.03 9.98
C GLU A 134 7.13 -1.88 10.68
N LYS A 135 6.95 -2.53 11.85
CA LYS A 135 5.72 -2.40 12.64
C LYS A 135 5.48 -0.96 13.12
N MET A 136 6.52 -0.29 13.60
CA MET A 136 6.44 1.12 14.01
C MET A 136 6.02 2.01 12.84
N GLN A 137 6.64 1.85 11.66
CA GLN A 137 6.30 2.63 10.48
C GLN A 137 4.86 2.38 10.04
N LEU A 138 4.40 1.12 10.10
CA LEU A 138 3.00 0.78 9.84
C LEU A 138 2.06 1.49 10.82
N CYS A 139 2.35 1.48 12.13
CA CYS A 139 1.53 2.17 13.13
C CYS A 139 1.39 3.67 12.82
N LEU A 140 2.48 4.34 12.46
CA LEU A 140 2.44 5.75 12.07
C LEU A 140 1.56 5.99 10.83
N VAL A 141 1.68 5.15 9.80
CA VAL A 141 0.89 5.25 8.57
C VAL A 141 -0.59 4.98 8.84
N MET A 142 -0.91 3.93 9.62
CA MET A 142 -2.29 3.55 9.95
C MET A 142 -2.94 4.48 10.99
N SER A 143 -2.17 5.35 11.64
CA SER A 143 -2.70 6.39 12.53
C SER A 143 -3.17 7.64 11.80
N ARG A 144 -3.10 7.69 10.48
CA ARG A 144 -3.73 8.72 9.66
C ARG A 144 -5.18 8.35 9.36
N ALA A 145 -6.07 9.36 9.29
CA ALA A 145 -7.43 9.22 8.80
C ALA A 145 -7.51 9.50 7.28
N ALA A 146 -6.66 8.82 6.52
CA ALA A 146 -6.53 9.02 5.07
C ALA A 146 -7.75 8.47 4.30
N ARG A 147 -7.95 8.97 3.07
CA ARG A 147 -8.97 8.48 2.14
C ARG A 147 -8.45 7.38 1.22
N LEU A 148 -7.12 7.30 1.06
CA LEU A 148 -6.42 6.26 0.30
C LEU A 148 -5.19 5.81 1.08
N TYR A 149 -5.02 4.50 1.23
CA TYR A 149 -3.80 3.91 1.76
C TYR A 149 -3.09 3.17 0.64
N LEU A 150 -1.82 3.49 0.40
CA LEU A 150 -0.94 2.81 -0.55
C LEU A 150 0.16 2.11 0.24
N LEU A 151 0.09 0.78 0.32
CA LEU A 151 0.99 -0.03 1.15
C LEU A 151 1.87 -0.89 0.22
N ASP A 152 3.16 -0.55 0.13
CA ASP A 152 4.10 -1.21 -0.77
C ASP A 152 4.83 -2.35 -0.04
N GLU A 153 4.47 -3.61 -0.36
CA GLU A 153 5.01 -4.86 0.21
C GLU A 153 5.03 -4.89 1.76
N PRO A 154 3.93 -4.54 2.46
CA PRO A 154 3.91 -4.46 3.93
C PRO A 154 4.16 -5.78 4.64
N LEU A 155 4.03 -6.91 3.94
CA LEU A 155 4.26 -8.27 4.45
C LEU A 155 5.62 -8.84 4.03
N GLY A 156 6.40 -8.07 3.26
CA GLY A 156 7.67 -8.51 2.71
C GLY A 156 8.77 -8.60 3.78
N GLY A 157 9.49 -9.72 3.80
CA GLY A 157 10.66 -9.87 4.68
C GLY A 157 10.38 -10.06 6.17
N VAL A 158 9.11 -10.22 6.59
CA VAL A 158 8.72 -10.50 7.97
C VAL A 158 8.33 -11.96 8.18
N ASP A 159 8.49 -12.44 9.40
CA ASP A 159 8.08 -13.79 9.78
C ASP A 159 6.54 -13.96 9.75
N PRO A 160 6.01 -15.20 9.66
CA PRO A 160 4.57 -15.44 9.54
C PRO A 160 3.73 -14.85 10.68
N ALA A 161 4.23 -14.83 11.92
CA ALA A 161 3.51 -14.27 13.06
C ALA A 161 3.40 -12.73 12.94
N ALA A 162 4.48 -12.10 12.48
CA ALA A 162 4.49 -10.67 12.19
C ALA A 162 3.55 -10.29 11.02
N ARG A 163 3.43 -11.12 9.98
CA ARG A 163 2.47 -10.90 8.88
C ARG A 163 1.02 -10.85 9.38
N TYR A 164 0.65 -11.80 10.23
CA TYR A 164 -0.69 -11.81 10.84
C TYR A 164 -0.96 -10.53 11.64
N TYR A 165 0.01 -10.08 12.44
CA TYR A 165 -0.10 -8.81 13.17
C TYR A 165 -0.27 -7.62 12.22
N ILE A 166 0.55 -7.52 11.17
CA ILE A 166 0.51 -6.43 10.18
C ILE A 166 -0.86 -6.41 9.49
N LEU A 167 -1.33 -7.56 9.01
CA LEU A 167 -2.62 -7.65 8.34
C LEU A 167 -3.78 -7.24 9.26
N ASN A 168 -3.82 -7.76 10.49
CA ASN A 168 -4.83 -7.37 11.46
C ASN A 168 -4.76 -5.86 11.81
N THR A 169 -3.55 -5.31 11.89
CA THR A 169 -3.35 -3.88 12.11
C THR A 169 -3.94 -3.06 10.97
N ILE A 170 -3.72 -3.46 9.73
CA ILE A 170 -4.31 -2.80 8.55
C ILE A 170 -5.84 -2.90 8.63
N LEU A 171 -6.40 -4.11 8.76
CA LEU A 171 -7.84 -4.36 8.72
C LEU A 171 -8.63 -3.66 9.83
N ARG A 172 -8.04 -3.48 11.01
CA ARG A 172 -8.70 -2.83 12.15
C ARG A 172 -8.56 -1.32 12.18
N ASN A 173 -7.63 -0.77 11.41
CA ASN A 173 -7.20 0.61 11.60
C ASN A 173 -7.41 1.53 10.39
N TYR A 174 -7.80 1.02 9.22
CA TYR A 174 -8.16 1.91 8.12
C TYR A 174 -9.59 2.44 8.29
N ASN A 175 -9.87 3.57 7.65
CA ASN A 175 -11.20 4.15 7.61
C ASN A 175 -12.06 3.34 6.62
N GLU A 176 -13.23 2.84 7.04
CA GLU A 176 -14.14 2.04 6.22
C GLU A 176 -14.58 2.72 4.91
N ASN A 177 -14.53 4.06 4.86
CA ASN A 177 -14.80 4.82 3.65
C ASN A 177 -13.55 5.11 2.81
N ALA A 178 -12.37 4.63 3.22
CA ALA A 178 -11.13 4.76 2.47
C ALA A 178 -10.90 3.56 1.57
N ALA A 179 -10.16 3.73 0.48
CA ALA A 179 -9.60 2.61 -0.24
C ALA A 179 -8.22 2.24 0.33
N VAL A 180 -7.92 0.95 0.34
CA VAL A 180 -6.60 0.41 0.67
C VAL A 180 -6.07 -0.35 -0.54
N VAL A 181 -4.90 0.02 -1.04
CA VAL A 181 -4.19 -0.73 -2.08
C VAL A 181 -2.93 -1.30 -1.45
N LEU A 182 -2.87 -2.62 -1.38
CA LEU A 182 -1.77 -3.36 -0.77
C LEU A 182 -1.04 -4.14 -1.84
N SER A 183 0.21 -3.76 -2.12
CA SER A 183 1.05 -4.55 -3.03
C SER A 183 1.67 -5.73 -2.31
N THR A 184 1.59 -6.92 -2.89
CA THR A 184 2.25 -8.11 -2.36
C THR A 184 2.40 -9.20 -3.40
N HIS A 185 3.32 -10.13 -3.12
CA HIS A 185 3.44 -11.42 -3.78
C HIS A 185 2.99 -12.58 -2.87
N LEU A 186 2.58 -12.29 -1.64
CA LEU A 186 2.13 -13.26 -0.61
C LEU A 186 0.59 -13.32 -0.59
N ILE A 187 -0.01 -13.84 -1.66
CA ILE A 187 -1.46 -13.77 -1.90
C ILE A 187 -2.24 -14.60 -0.89
N GLY A 188 -1.78 -15.82 -0.59
CA GLY A 188 -2.46 -16.72 0.34
C GLY A 188 -2.67 -16.14 1.75
N ASP A 189 -1.80 -15.20 2.17
CA ASP A 189 -1.91 -14.56 3.49
C ASP A 189 -3.03 -13.51 3.54
N ILE A 190 -3.39 -12.89 2.40
CA ILE A 190 -4.30 -11.73 2.36
C ILE A 190 -5.60 -11.97 1.60
N GLU A 191 -5.67 -13.00 0.74
CA GLU A 191 -6.77 -13.25 -0.19
C GLU A 191 -8.16 -13.17 0.45
N LYS A 192 -8.30 -13.68 1.69
CA LYS A 192 -9.59 -13.72 2.40
C LYS A 192 -10.09 -12.34 2.83
N ALA A 193 -9.19 -11.36 2.85
CA ALA A 193 -9.50 -9.99 3.26
C ALA A 193 -9.74 -9.06 2.08
N LEU A 194 -9.37 -9.46 0.86
CA LEU A 194 -9.47 -8.61 -0.32
C LEU A 194 -10.90 -8.55 -0.86
N ASP A 195 -11.33 -7.34 -1.23
CA ASP A 195 -12.55 -7.13 -2.02
C ASP A 195 -12.27 -7.29 -3.52
N GLU A 196 -11.13 -6.75 -3.97
CA GLU A 196 -10.74 -6.71 -5.39
C GLU A 196 -9.27 -7.09 -5.57
N VAL A 197 -8.94 -7.54 -6.77
CA VAL A 197 -7.57 -7.76 -7.22
C VAL A 197 -7.27 -6.98 -8.47
N LEU A 198 -6.11 -6.32 -8.47
CA LEU A 198 -5.50 -5.65 -9.62
C LEU A 198 -4.19 -6.36 -9.95
N ILE A 199 -4.19 -7.20 -10.99
CA ILE A 199 -3.05 -8.04 -11.35
C ILE A 199 -2.25 -7.39 -12.47
N LEU A 200 -0.96 -7.13 -12.21
CA LEU A 200 -0.01 -6.65 -13.20
C LEU A 200 0.80 -7.83 -13.77
N LYS A 201 0.80 -7.94 -15.10
CA LYS A 201 1.63 -8.86 -15.87
C LYS A 201 2.24 -8.14 -17.07
N ASP A 202 3.50 -8.39 -17.37
CA ASP A 202 4.22 -7.77 -18.48
C ASP A 202 4.10 -6.23 -18.51
N ASN A 203 4.09 -5.63 -17.29
CA ASN A 203 3.97 -4.19 -17.04
C ASN A 203 2.62 -3.56 -17.46
N THR A 204 1.60 -4.37 -17.67
CA THR A 204 0.22 -3.97 -18.01
C THR A 204 -0.76 -4.46 -16.94
N VAL A 205 -1.98 -3.91 -16.91
CA VAL A 205 -3.09 -4.51 -16.16
C VAL A 205 -3.58 -5.72 -16.94
N MET A 206 -3.39 -6.90 -16.36
CA MET A 206 -3.92 -8.14 -16.90
C MET A 206 -5.37 -8.37 -16.45
N LEU A 207 -5.68 -8.04 -15.20
CA LEU A 207 -6.98 -8.25 -14.58
C LEU A 207 -7.25 -7.20 -13.52
N HIS A 208 -8.48 -6.69 -13.47
CA HIS A 208 -9.01 -5.90 -12.36
C HIS A 208 -10.47 -6.30 -12.16
N GLN A 209 -10.77 -7.00 -11.08
CA GLN A 209 -12.14 -7.43 -10.74
C GLN A 209 -12.26 -7.78 -9.26
N SER A 210 -13.49 -8.02 -8.78
CA SER A 210 -13.72 -8.47 -7.42
C SER A 210 -13.19 -9.91 -7.22
N VAL A 211 -12.83 -10.23 -5.97
CA VAL A 211 -12.35 -11.58 -5.60
C VAL A 211 -13.47 -12.61 -5.81
N ASP A 212 -14.72 -12.25 -5.54
CA ASP A 212 -15.85 -13.15 -5.68
C ASP A 212 -16.14 -13.46 -7.16
N GLU A 213 -16.13 -12.44 -8.05
CA GLU A 213 -16.24 -12.64 -9.49
C GLU A 213 -15.13 -13.54 -10.04
N LEU A 214 -13.88 -13.33 -9.58
CA LEU A 214 -12.76 -14.17 -10.00
C LEU A 214 -12.99 -15.64 -9.61
N ARG A 215 -13.43 -15.88 -8.37
CA ARG A 215 -13.72 -17.23 -7.88
C ARG A 215 -14.86 -17.89 -8.64
N GLU A 216 -15.92 -17.15 -8.95
CA GLU A 216 -17.06 -17.66 -9.74
C GLU A 216 -16.65 -17.99 -11.17
N GLU A 217 -15.90 -17.10 -11.84
CA GLU A 217 -15.48 -17.29 -13.23
C GLU A 217 -14.42 -18.37 -13.41
N LYS A 218 -13.45 -18.46 -12.49
CA LYS A 218 -12.28 -19.35 -12.61
C LYS A 218 -12.43 -20.66 -11.83
N GLY A 219 -13.37 -20.73 -10.87
CA GLY A 219 -13.57 -21.92 -10.04
C GLY A 219 -12.40 -22.23 -9.09
N CYS A 220 -11.54 -21.25 -8.82
CA CYS A 220 -10.35 -21.40 -7.98
C CYS A 220 -10.10 -20.15 -7.13
N SER A 221 -9.19 -20.25 -6.16
CA SER A 221 -8.77 -19.11 -5.34
C SER A 221 -7.90 -18.12 -6.12
N VAL A 222 -7.72 -16.90 -5.59
CA VAL A 222 -6.84 -15.89 -6.20
C VAL A 222 -5.39 -16.41 -6.24
N ASP A 223 -4.94 -17.09 -5.18
CA ASP A 223 -3.59 -17.65 -5.11
C ASP A 223 -3.38 -18.76 -6.15
N GLU A 224 -4.35 -19.67 -6.32
CA GLU A 224 -4.31 -20.71 -7.34
C GLU A 224 -4.30 -20.13 -8.75
N TYR A 225 -5.19 -19.16 -9.03
CA TYR A 225 -5.22 -18.47 -10.32
C TYR A 225 -3.90 -17.76 -10.61
N PHE A 226 -3.34 -17.07 -9.61
CA PHE A 226 -2.06 -16.38 -9.77
C PHE A 226 -0.93 -17.35 -10.09
N ARG A 227 -0.85 -18.50 -9.39
CA ARG A 227 0.16 -19.55 -9.67
C ARG A 227 0.01 -20.13 -11.08
N GLU A 228 -1.21 -20.36 -11.51
CA GLU A 228 -1.48 -20.84 -12.88
C GLU A 228 -0.99 -19.84 -13.95
N VAL A 229 -1.34 -18.55 -13.77
CA VAL A 229 -1.01 -17.49 -14.72
C VAL A 229 0.49 -17.22 -14.80
N PHE A 230 1.20 -17.32 -13.68
CA PHE A 230 2.64 -17.04 -13.61
C PHE A 230 3.52 -18.32 -13.61
N LYS A 231 2.89 -19.50 -13.67
CA LYS A 231 3.57 -20.81 -13.68
C LYS A 231 4.59 -20.95 -12.54
N CYS A 232 4.20 -20.55 -11.34
CA CYS A 232 4.99 -20.60 -10.12
C CYS A 232 4.77 -21.91 -9.36
#